data_6954a175b1ef634932a509ab7129d71e
#
_entry.id   6954a175b1ef634932a509ab7129d71e
#
_cell.length_a   1.000
_cell.length_b   1.000
_cell.length_c   1.000
_cell.angle_alpha   90.00
_cell.angle_beta   90.00
_cell.angle_gamma   90.00
#
_symmetry.space_group_name_H-M   'P 1'
#
loop_
_entity.id
_entity.type
_entity.pdbx_description
1 polymer ?
#
loop_
_entity_poly.entity_id
_entity_poly.type
_entity_poly.pdbx_seq_one_letter_code
_entity_poly.pdbx_strand_id
1 'polypeptide(L)'
;MKSLNRNVKEVSFNVVDQKWIIRVVDSHDPHMVVDGAVCRGCTWVGQSEIYMSNELTERTFKRVLLHELVHAWLFATQMSVPDAFNEEQLCDFFAIYSEKILDLANKIEQRFFSNEDNSSI
;
A
#
# COMPACT_ATOMS: atom_id res chain seq x y z
N MET A 1 15.43 -0.94 15.41
CA MET A 1 14.23 -1.14 14.56
C MET A 1 13.04 -0.49 15.24
N LYS A 2 12.27 0.29 14.48
CA LYS A 2 11.12 1.00 15.03
C LYS A 2 9.91 0.10 15.09
N SER A 3 9.05 0.34 16.08
CA SER A 3 7.78 -0.35 16.21
C SER A 3 6.65 0.47 15.62
N LEU A 4 5.57 -0.20 15.25
CA LEU A 4 4.36 0.48 14.79
C LEU A 4 3.85 1.43 15.87
N ASN A 5 3.50 2.63 15.46
CA ASN A 5 2.79 3.57 16.32
C ASN A 5 1.32 3.16 16.36
N ARG A 6 0.89 2.58 17.48
CA ARG A 6 -0.47 2.04 17.60
C ARG A 6 -1.55 3.11 17.65
N ASN A 7 -1.17 4.37 17.77
CA ASN A 7 -2.12 5.49 17.71
C ASN A 7 -2.47 5.86 16.26
N VAL A 8 -1.64 5.46 15.30
CA VAL A 8 -1.88 5.73 13.88
C VAL A 8 -2.54 4.49 13.30
N LYS A 9 -3.83 4.57 12.99
CA LYS A 9 -4.60 3.46 12.45
C LYS A 9 -4.72 3.52 10.94
N GLU A 10 -4.67 4.72 10.38
CA GLU A 10 -4.82 4.92 8.95
C GLU A 10 -4.07 6.15 8.48
N VAL A 11 -3.69 6.15 7.21
CA VAL A 11 -3.04 7.27 6.54
C VAL A 11 -3.72 7.46 5.20
N SER A 12 -4.11 8.69 4.89
CA SER A 12 -4.66 9.02 3.57
C SER A 12 -3.57 9.54 2.65
N PHE A 13 -3.69 9.22 1.38
CA PHE A 13 -2.71 9.61 0.37
C PHE A 13 -3.38 9.66 -0.99
N ASN A 14 -2.67 10.21 -1.98
CA ASN A 14 -3.17 10.29 -3.34
C ASN A 14 -2.38 9.37 -4.26
N VAL A 15 -3.08 8.69 -5.15
CA VAL A 15 -2.50 7.92 -6.24
C VAL A 15 -2.99 8.56 -7.52
N VAL A 16 -2.09 9.22 -8.25
CA VAL A 16 -2.43 10.07 -9.40
C VAL A 16 -3.36 11.19 -8.91
N ASP A 17 -4.65 11.12 -9.22
CA ASP A 17 -5.64 12.10 -8.78
C ASP A 17 -6.73 11.48 -7.89
N GLN A 18 -6.51 10.25 -7.43
CA GLN A 18 -7.47 9.52 -6.60
C GLN A 18 -7.03 9.52 -5.15
N LYS A 19 -7.99 9.70 -4.25
CA LYS A 19 -7.72 9.60 -2.82
C LYS A 19 -7.82 8.14 -2.38
N TRP A 20 -6.80 7.70 -1.65
CA TRP A 20 -6.72 6.35 -1.10
C TRP A 20 -6.49 6.43 0.40
N ILE A 21 -6.84 5.36 1.09
CA ILE A 21 -6.58 5.21 2.53
C ILE A 21 -5.90 3.86 2.75
N ILE A 22 -4.82 3.88 3.53
CA ILE A 22 -4.18 2.66 4.01
C ILE A 22 -4.48 2.51 5.51
N ARG A 23 -4.88 1.29 5.89
CA ARG A 23 -5.22 0.96 7.27
C ARG A 23 -4.36 -0.19 7.77
N VAL A 24 -3.90 -0.06 9.01
CA VAL A 24 -3.22 -1.16 9.70
C VAL A 24 -4.24 -1.78 10.63
N VAL A 25 -4.50 -3.07 10.44
CA VAL A 25 -5.56 -3.78 11.13
C VAL A 25 -5.03 -5.08 11.71
N ASP A 26 -5.82 -5.72 12.56
CA ASP A 26 -5.51 -7.05 13.07
C ASP A 26 -5.34 -8.03 11.91
N SER A 27 -4.40 -8.95 12.05
CA SER A 27 -4.09 -9.92 11.00
C SER A 27 -5.28 -10.79 10.60
N HIS A 28 -6.27 -10.92 11.48
CA HIS A 28 -7.49 -11.70 11.25
C HIS A 28 -8.71 -10.85 10.90
N ASP A 29 -8.51 -9.55 10.67
CA ASP A 29 -9.59 -8.69 10.18
C ASP A 29 -10.17 -9.27 8.89
N PRO A 30 -11.51 -9.25 8.71
CA PRO A 30 -12.13 -9.81 7.50
C PRO A 30 -11.56 -9.25 6.20
N HIS A 31 -11.09 -8.00 6.18
CA HIS A 31 -10.48 -7.40 4.97
C HIS A 31 -9.15 -8.06 4.61
N MET A 32 -8.53 -8.80 5.54
CA MET A 32 -7.26 -9.48 5.31
C MET A 32 -7.46 -10.92 4.82
N VAL A 33 -8.70 -11.38 4.71
CA VAL A 33 -8.99 -12.75 4.28
C VAL A 33 -9.51 -12.72 2.85
N VAL A 34 -8.78 -13.36 1.94
CA VAL A 34 -9.13 -13.44 0.52
C VAL A 34 -9.16 -14.91 0.14
N ASP A 35 -10.30 -15.38 -0.36
CA ASP A 35 -10.48 -16.78 -0.76
C ASP A 35 -10.10 -17.77 0.34
N GLY A 36 -10.41 -17.42 1.59
CA GLY A 36 -10.13 -18.26 2.76
C GLY A 36 -8.71 -18.19 3.27
N ALA A 37 -7.84 -17.43 2.64
CA ALA A 37 -6.44 -17.29 3.05
C ALA A 37 -6.19 -15.92 3.69
N VAL A 38 -5.41 -15.91 4.77
CA VAL A 38 -5.02 -14.66 5.45
C VAL A 38 -3.86 -14.03 4.68
N CYS A 39 -4.01 -12.76 4.31
CA CYS A 39 -2.99 -12.01 3.60
C CYS A 39 -2.19 -11.14 4.56
N ARG A 40 -0.99 -10.73 4.14
CA ARG A 40 -0.15 -9.81 4.91
C ARG A 40 -0.46 -8.36 4.54
N GLY A 41 -0.93 -8.15 3.33
CA GLY A 41 -1.46 -6.89 2.84
C GLY A 41 -2.49 -7.18 1.78
N CYS A 42 -3.42 -6.27 1.58
CA CYS A 42 -4.49 -6.46 0.60
C CYS A 42 -4.95 -5.12 0.04
N THR A 43 -5.08 -5.05 -1.28
CA THR A 43 -5.56 -3.85 -1.97
C THR A 43 -6.98 -4.07 -2.45
N TRP A 44 -7.90 -3.25 -1.96
CA TRP A 44 -9.31 -3.26 -2.35
C TRP A 44 -9.56 -2.13 -3.32
N VAL A 45 -9.37 -2.40 -4.62
CA VAL A 45 -9.38 -1.35 -5.67
C VAL A 45 -10.74 -0.65 -5.78
N GLY A 46 -11.83 -1.39 -5.59
CA GLY A 46 -13.17 -0.81 -5.69
C GLY A 46 -13.49 0.21 -4.59
N GLN A 47 -12.74 0.17 -3.48
CA GLN A 47 -12.91 1.08 -2.35
C GLN A 47 -11.75 2.08 -2.23
N SER A 48 -10.72 1.95 -3.06
CA SER A 48 -9.49 2.73 -2.96
C SER A 48 -8.87 2.63 -1.56
N GLU A 49 -8.74 1.39 -1.08
CA GLU A 49 -8.21 1.11 0.25
C GLU A 49 -7.15 0.03 0.20
N ILE A 50 -6.15 0.18 1.06
CA ILE A 50 -5.13 -0.85 1.30
C ILE A 50 -5.21 -1.22 2.78
N TYR A 51 -5.13 -2.52 3.06
CA TYR A 51 -5.10 -3.05 4.42
C TYR A 51 -3.76 -3.74 4.66
N MET A 52 -3.15 -3.46 5.80
CA MET A 52 -1.87 -4.02 6.21
C MET A 52 -2.01 -4.69 7.56
N SER A 53 -1.35 -5.83 7.74
CA SER A 53 -1.34 -6.53 9.02
C SER A 53 -0.53 -5.76 10.06
N ASN A 54 -1.04 -5.69 11.28
CA ASN A 54 -0.33 -5.05 12.40
C ASN A 54 0.81 -5.93 12.97
N GLU A 55 0.99 -7.12 12.43
CA GLU A 55 2.07 -8.03 12.87
C GLU A 55 3.35 -7.90 12.03
N LEU A 56 3.35 -7.04 11.02
CA LEU A 56 4.52 -6.86 10.17
C LEU A 56 5.61 -6.07 10.90
N THR A 57 6.87 -6.51 10.72
CA THR A 57 8.01 -5.71 11.15
C THR A 57 8.20 -4.52 10.23
N GLU A 58 8.97 -3.52 10.64
CA GLU A 58 9.23 -2.34 9.81
C GLU A 58 9.75 -2.73 8.42
N ARG A 59 10.72 -3.63 8.38
CA ARG A 59 11.31 -4.09 7.11
C ARG A 59 10.30 -4.81 6.22
N THR A 60 9.53 -5.71 6.81
CA THR A 60 8.54 -6.49 6.08
C THR A 60 7.36 -5.62 5.65
N PHE A 61 6.98 -4.67 6.50
CA PHE A 61 5.93 -3.71 6.21
C PHE A 61 6.23 -2.97 4.91
N LYS A 62 7.44 -2.44 4.78
CA LYS A 62 7.82 -1.69 3.58
C LYS A 62 7.72 -2.52 2.31
N ARG A 63 8.16 -3.78 2.38
CA ARG A 63 8.10 -4.69 1.23
C ARG A 63 6.65 -4.95 0.81
N VAL A 64 5.80 -5.26 1.78
CA VAL A 64 4.38 -5.51 1.51
C VAL A 64 3.71 -4.24 1.02
N LEU A 65 4.03 -3.11 1.62
CA LEU A 65 3.47 -1.81 1.22
C LEU A 65 3.79 -1.50 -0.24
N LEU A 66 5.05 -1.69 -0.67
CA LEU A 66 5.43 -1.46 -2.05
C LEU A 66 4.62 -2.34 -3.01
N HIS A 67 4.42 -3.59 -2.65
CA HIS A 67 3.62 -4.51 -3.45
C HIS A 67 2.18 -3.99 -3.60
N GLU A 68 1.55 -3.58 -2.50
CA GLU A 68 0.17 -3.10 -2.54
C GLU A 68 0.05 -1.76 -3.25
N LEU A 69 1.02 -0.87 -3.09
CA LEU A 69 1.01 0.42 -3.81
C LEU A 69 1.11 0.23 -5.32
N VAL A 70 1.85 -0.78 -5.77
CA VAL A 70 1.91 -1.08 -7.20
C VAL A 70 0.53 -1.48 -7.72
N HIS A 71 -0.23 -2.28 -6.97
CA HIS A 71 -1.61 -2.60 -7.34
C HIS A 71 -2.45 -1.32 -7.49
N ALA A 72 -2.33 -0.39 -6.54
CA ALA A 72 -3.06 0.87 -6.59
C ALA A 72 -2.70 1.69 -7.83
N TRP A 73 -1.41 1.77 -8.15
CA TRP A 73 -0.95 2.51 -9.33
C TRP A 73 -1.39 1.85 -10.63
N LEU A 74 -1.32 0.53 -10.71
CA LEU A 74 -1.79 -0.20 -11.90
C LEU A 74 -3.28 0.04 -12.13
N PHE A 75 -4.06 0.03 -11.05
CA PHE A 75 -5.49 0.32 -11.16
C PHE A 75 -5.73 1.76 -11.60
N ALA A 76 -5.06 2.72 -10.97
CA ALA A 76 -5.26 4.15 -11.24
C ALA A 76 -4.84 4.53 -12.67
N THR A 77 -3.85 3.82 -13.23
CA THR A 77 -3.39 4.05 -14.61
C THR A 77 -4.07 3.13 -15.62
N GLN A 78 -5.04 2.33 -15.17
CA GLN A 78 -5.79 1.38 -16.00
C GLN A 78 -4.93 0.29 -16.64
N MET A 79 -3.84 -0.10 -15.96
CA MET A 79 -2.95 -1.15 -16.41
C MET A 79 -3.11 -2.45 -15.60
N SER A 80 -4.18 -2.57 -14.82
CA SER A 80 -4.44 -3.76 -14.01
C SER A 80 -5.23 -4.85 -14.73
N VAL A 81 -5.49 -4.68 -16.02
CA VAL A 81 -6.25 -5.64 -16.82
C VAL A 81 -5.34 -6.80 -17.21
N PRO A 82 -5.80 -8.07 -17.11
CA PRO A 82 -5.01 -9.20 -17.57
C PRO A 82 -4.55 -9.00 -19.02
N ASP A 83 -3.32 -9.41 -19.33
CA ASP A 83 -2.68 -9.28 -20.64
C ASP A 83 -2.43 -7.85 -21.11
N ALA A 84 -2.68 -6.86 -20.26
CA ALA A 84 -2.39 -5.48 -20.62
C ALA A 84 -0.93 -5.10 -20.38
N PHE A 85 -0.13 -6.01 -19.79
CA PHE A 85 1.20 -5.68 -19.29
C PHE A 85 2.24 -6.61 -19.92
N ASN A 86 2.99 -6.10 -20.91
CA ASN A 86 4.12 -6.81 -21.51
C ASN A 86 5.44 -6.22 -20.96
N GLU A 87 6.56 -6.75 -21.40
CA GLU A 87 7.86 -6.32 -20.89
C GLU A 87 8.12 -4.84 -21.14
N GLU A 88 7.81 -4.34 -22.34
CA GLU A 88 8.00 -2.92 -22.65
C GLU A 88 7.12 -2.03 -21.78
N GLN A 89 5.88 -2.43 -21.55
CA GLN A 89 4.98 -1.69 -20.67
C GLN A 89 5.47 -1.70 -19.23
N LEU A 90 6.03 -2.81 -18.77
CA LEU A 90 6.62 -2.90 -17.44
C LEU A 90 7.80 -1.92 -17.31
N CYS A 91 8.67 -1.88 -18.31
CA CYS A 91 9.79 -0.96 -18.30
C CYS A 91 9.33 0.50 -18.25
N ASP A 92 8.34 0.84 -19.06
CA ASP A 92 7.78 2.20 -19.07
C ASP A 92 7.10 2.53 -17.74
N PHE A 93 6.31 1.62 -17.19
CA PHE A 93 5.65 1.80 -15.92
C PHE A 93 6.68 2.07 -14.81
N PHE A 94 7.70 1.24 -14.74
CA PHE A 94 8.75 1.38 -13.72
C PHE A 94 9.48 2.70 -13.88
N ALA A 95 9.86 3.06 -15.11
CA ALA A 95 10.59 4.30 -15.36
C ALA A 95 9.78 5.54 -15.00
N ILE A 96 8.47 5.51 -15.22
CA ILE A 96 7.61 6.67 -14.96
C ILE A 96 7.24 6.77 -13.49
N TYR A 97 6.89 5.65 -12.84
CA TYR A 97 6.22 5.68 -11.54
C TYR A 97 7.06 5.20 -10.37
N SER A 98 8.19 4.52 -10.58
CA SER A 98 8.93 3.90 -9.48
C SER A 98 9.38 4.90 -8.40
N GLU A 99 9.88 6.07 -8.79
CA GLU A 99 10.32 7.07 -7.83
C GLU A 99 9.16 7.60 -7.00
N LYS A 100 8.02 7.82 -7.64
CA LYS A 100 6.82 8.32 -6.96
C LYS A 100 6.30 7.28 -5.96
N ILE A 101 6.29 6.01 -6.34
CA ILE A 101 5.84 4.93 -5.49
C ILE A 101 6.78 4.77 -4.29
N LEU A 102 8.10 4.78 -4.54
CA LEU A 102 9.10 4.68 -3.47
C LEU A 102 9.01 5.86 -2.50
N ASP A 103 8.88 7.07 -3.02
CA ASP A 103 8.78 8.26 -2.19
C ASP A 103 7.54 8.20 -1.30
N LEU A 104 6.41 7.80 -1.87
CA LEU A 104 5.18 7.66 -1.11
C LEU A 104 5.28 6.55 -0.07
N ALA A 105 5.88 5.41 -0.43
CA ALA A 105 6.07 4.31 0.51
C ALA A 105 6.90 4.75 1.72
N ASN A 106 7.95 5.54 1.49
CA ASN A 106 8.77 6.07 2.58
C ASN A 106 7.96 6.99 3.49
N LYS A 107 7.14 7.85 2.92
CA LYS A 107 6.29 8.76 3.70
C LYS A 107 5.26 8.01 4.53
N ILE A 108 4.61 7.02 3.94
CA ILE A 108 3.62 6.20 4.65
C ILE A 108 4.29 5.43 5.78
N GLU A 109 5.44 4.80 5.51
CA GLU A 109 6.19 4.07 6.54
C GLU A 109 6.53 4.97 7.72
N GLN A 110 7.00 6.19 7.45
CA GLN A 110 7.31 7.15 8.51
C GLN A 110 6.10 7.46 9.38
N ARG A 111 4.92 7.57 8.79
CA ARG A 111 3.71 7.84 9.57
C ARG A 111 3.37 6.70 10.53
N PHE A 112 3.48 5.47 10.06
CA PHE A 112 3.13 4.31 10.89
C PHE A 112 4.19 3.93 11.91
N PHE A 113 5.45 4.29 11.68
CA PHE A 113 6.57 3.93 12.56
C PHE A 113 7.18 5.14 13.27
N SER A 114 6.50 6.26 13.30
CA SER A 114 6.95 7.45 14.00
C SER A 114 6.12 7.67 15.26
N ASN A 115 6.60 8.57 16.15
CA ASN A 115 5.85 8.95 17.34
C ASN A 115 4.87 10.10 17.08
N GLU A 116 4.79 10.56 15.83
CA GLU A 116 3.90 11.64 15.47
C GLU A 116 2.51 11.09 15.14
N ASP A 117 1.48 11.75 15.69
CA ASP A 117 0.09 11.38 15.45
C ASP A 117 -0.44 12.15 14.23
N ASN A 118 -0.02 11.72 13.05
CA ASN A 118 -0.30 12.44 11.81
C ASN A 118 -0.79 11.45 10.75
N SER A 119 -2.04 11.59 10.31
CA SER A 119 -2.74 10.60 9.50
C SER A 119 -2.87 10.96 8.02
N SER A 120 -2.24 12.03 7.54
CA SER A 120 -2.32 12.36 6.10
C SER A 120 -1.00 12.88 5.55
N ILE A 121 -0.85 12.70 4.25
CA ILE A 121 0.35 13.09 3.51
C ILE A 121 0.03 14.15 2.48
#